data_c9d8fa2a20ef9a2b8e91f59e09021827
#
_entry.id   c9d8fa2a20ef9a2b8e91f59e09021827
#
_cell.length_a   1.000
_cell.length_b   1.000
_cell.length_c   1.000
_cell.angle_alpha   90.00
_cell.angle_beta   90.00
_cell.angle_gamma   90.00
#
_symmetry.space_group_name_H-M   'P 1'
#
loop_
_entity.id
_entity.type
_entity.pdbx_description
1 polymer ?
#
loop_
_entity_poly.entity_id
_entity_poly.type
_entity_poly.pdbx_seq_one_letter_code
_entity_poly.pdbx_strand_id
1 'polypeptide(L)'
;MSYQCPLCHQSLLLARQQWRCENNHQFDCAKEGYVNLMPVQHKKSKEPGDSPEMMQSRRAFLDSGHYQPLQQRVSELLEKFLPEKAESLLDIGCGEGYYTAVVEAQLNKRRNLKIYGLDVAKIAVRYGARRYPAVSFCVASSHRLPFADKSLAGVLRIYAPCKAEELARVVKPQGIVLTVTPGPRHLYQIKELIYQNIHLHPLKAEPLAGFELITDESLSYPMKLDGVQAYHLLQMTPFAWRATEDVKKELADRALFECETDFILRVYQRLN
;
A
#
# COMPACT_ATOMS: atom_id res chain seq x y z
N MET A 1 4.22 -11.89 -17.26
CA MET A 1 3.25 -12.22 -16.20
C MET A 1 1.96 -11.49 -16.48
N SER A 2 0.80 -12.12 -16.28
CA SER A 2 -0.52 -11.56 -16.49
C SER A 2 -1.37 -11.66 -15.21
N TYR A 3 -2.46 -10.91 -15.16
CA TYR A 3 -3.47 -11.08 -14.12
C TYR A 3 -4.17 -12.45 -14.26
N GLN A 4 -4.78 -12.90 -13.17
CA GLN A 4 -5.65 -14.06 -13.11
C GLN A 4 -7.11 -13.59 -13.06
N CYS A 5 -7.99 -14.28 -13.78
CA CYS A 5 -9.42 -13.98 -13.80
C CYS A 5 -10.02 -14.16 -12.40
N PRO A 6 -10.67 -13.14 -11.82
CA PRO A 6 -11.26 -13.25 -10.49
C PRO A 6 -12.49 -14.16 -10.42
N LEU A 7 -13.02 -14.60 -11.56
CA LEU A 7 -14.22 -15.45 -11.65
C LEU A 7 -13.90 -16.93 -11.86
N CYS A 8 -12.89 -17.25 -12.66
CA CYS A 8 -12.57 -18.66 -13.00
C CYS A 8 -11.09 -19.03 -12.82
N HIS A 9 -10.27 -18.10 -12.36
CA HIS A 9 -8.86 -18.27 -12.05
C HIS A 9 -7.94 -18.63 -13.25
N GLN A 10 -8.46 -18.60 -14.48
CA GLN A 10 -7.65 -18.72 -15.68
C GLN A 10 -6.82 -17.46 -15.91
N SER A 11 -5.72 -17.59 -16.63
CA SER A 11 -4.88 -16.44 -17.00
C SER A 11 -5.67 -15.43 -17.84
N LEU A 12 -5.46 -14.15 -17.57
CA LEU A 12 -6.00 -13.07 -18.39
C LEU A 12 -4.95 -12.63 -19.41
N LEU A 13 -5.35 -12.59 -20.68
CA LEU A 13 -4.54 -12.07 -21.77
C LEU A 13 -5.05 -10.70 -22.17
N LEU A 14 -4.12 -9.75 -22.34
CA LEU A 14 -4.44 -8.42 -22.83
C LEU A 14 -4.51 -8.41 -24.36
N ALA A 15 -5.69 -8.09 -24.89
CA ALA A 15 -5.91 -7.89 -26.31
C ALA A 15 -6.50 -6.49 -26.53
N ARG A 16 -5.78 -5.63 -27.24
CA ARG A 16 -6.12 -4.20 -27.41
C ARG A 16 -6.21 -3.49 -26.04
N GLN A 17 -7.42 -3.15 -25.59
CA GLN A 17 -7.68 -2.50 -24.30
C GLN A 17 -8.60 -3.34 -23.39
N GLN A 18 -8.54 -4.66 -23.52
CA GLN A 18 -9.39 -5.57 -22.77
C GLN A 18 -8.60 -6.79 -22.31
N TRP A 19 -8.76 -7.14 -21.04
CA TRP A 19 -8.27 -8.39 -20.47
C TRP A 19 -9.32 -9.47 -20.63
N ARG A 20 -8.95 -10.64 -21.17
CA ARG A 20 -9.86 -11.75 -21.43
C ARG A 20 -9.24 -13.09 -21.03
N CYS A 21 -10.03 -13.98 -20.43
CA CYS A 21 -9.64 -15.35 -20.18
C CYS A 21 -10.24 -16.32 -21.22
N GLU A 22 -9.79 -17.57 -21.22
CA GLU A 22 -10.28 -18.62 -22.11
C GLU A 22 -11.80 -18.89 -21.94
N ASN A 23 -12.33 -18.69 -20.74
CA ASN A 23 -13.76 -18.80 -20.44
C ASN A 23 -14.57 -17.55 -20.84
N ASN A 24 -14.00 -16.69 -21.68
CA ASN A 24 -14.64 -15.49 -22.21
C ASN A 24 -15.04 -14.42 -21.18
N HIS A 25 -14.55 -14.47 -19.93
CA HIS A 25 -14.71 -13.34 -19.02
C HIS A 25 -13.83 -12.19 -19.50
N GLN A 26 -14.41 -10.99 -19.51
CA GLN A 26 -13.79 -9.79 -20.10
C GLN A 26 -13.77 -8.66 -19.07
N PHE A 27 -12.66 -7.92 -19.04
CA PHE A 27 -12.44 -6.78 -18.16
C PHE A 27 -11.79 -5.66 -18.96
N ASP A 28 -12.52 -4.57 -19.18
CA ASP A 28 -12.03 -3.44 -19.94
C ASP A 28 -10.97 -2.66 -19.17
N CYS A 29 -9.94 -2.21 -19.90
CA CYS A 29 -9.03 -1.22 -19.36
C CYS A 29 -9.72 0.15 -19.36
N ALA A 30 -9.60 0.87 -18.24
CA ALA A 30 -10.01 2.26 -18.21
C ALA A 30 -9.09 3.11 -19.08
N LYS A 31 -9.56 4.27 -19.51
CA LYS A 31 -8.76 5.22 -20.30
C LYS A 31 -7.47 5.66 -19.62
N GLU A 32 -7.46 5.62 -18.29
CA GLU A 32 -6.29 5.91 -17.44
C GLU A 32 -5.28 4.74 -17.36
N GLY A 33 -5.58 3.58 -17.96
CA GLY A 33 -4.67 2.42 -18.05
C GLY A 33 -4.83 1.37 -16.95
N TYR A 34 -5.75 1.53 -15.97
CA TYR A 34 -6.00 0.49 -14.96
C TYR A 34 -7.11 -0.47 -15.39
N VAL A 35 -7.16 -1.65 -14.76
CA VAL A 35 -8.25 -2.61 -14.92
C VAL A 35 -9.00 -2.82 -13.60
N ASN A 36 -10.33 -3.01 -13.69
CA ASN A 36 -11.14 -3.35 -12.52
C ASN A 36 -11.41 -4.87 -12.50
N LEU A 37 -10.72 -5.56 -11.60
CA LEU A 37 -10.82 -7.00 -11.35
C LEU A 37 -11.61 -7.34 -10.09
N MET A 38 -12.38 -6.37 -9.54
CA MET A 38 -13.26 -6.58 -8.38
C MET A 38 -14.64 -7.04 -8.84
N PRO A 39 -15.03 -8.31 -8.65
CA PRO A 39 -16.37 -8.79 -8.95
C PRO A 39 -17.42 -8.05 -8.13
N VAL A 40 -18.56 -7.73 -8.74
CA VAL A 40 -19.64 -6.96 -8.08
C VAL A 40 -20.14 -7.66 -6.81
N GLN A 41 -20.25 -8.98 -6.86
CA GLN A 41 -20.69 -9.82 -5.71
C GLN A 41 -19.71 -9.80 -4.53
N HIS A 42 -18.46 -9.38 -4.72
CA HIS A 42 -17.45 -9.30 -3.67
C HIS A 42 -17.33 -7.91 -3.05
N LYS A 43 -18.09 -6.93 -3.54
CA LYS A 43 -18.15 -5.61 -2.94
C LYS A 43 -18.95 -5.64 -1.64
N LYS A 44 -18.27 -5.41 -0.51
CA LYS A 44 -18.91 -5.28 0.81
C LYS A 44 -19.50 -3.89 1.06
N SER A 45 -19.11 -2.89 0.28
CA SER A 45 -19.56 -1.50 0.37
C SER A 45 -19.70 -0.92 -1.04
N LYS A 46 -20.57 0.09 -1.22
CA LYS A 46 -20.69 0.81 -2.49
C LYS A 46 -19.39 1.55 -2.82
N GLU A 47 -18.74 2.10 -1.81
CA GLU A 47 -17.47 2.84 -1.90
C GLU A 47 -16.50 2.29 -0.87
N PRO A 48 -15.75 1.21 -1.20
CA PRO A 48 -14.72 0.69 -0.33
C PRO A 48 -13.48 1.59 -0.35
N GLY A 49 -12.82 1.71 0.81
CA GLY A 49 -11.61 2.52 0.96
C GLY A 49 -11.88 3.85 1.68
N ASP A 50 -10.95 4.77 1.54
CA ASP A 50 -11.04 6.10 2.16
C ASP A 50 -12.09 6.98 1.49
N SER A 51 -12.68 7.92 2.26
CA SER A 51 -13.55 8.95 1.69
C SER A 51 -12.75 9.89 0.76
N PRO A 52 -13.43 10.63 -0.15
CA PRO A 52 -12.75 11.61 -1.00
C PRO A 52 -11.93 12.64 -0.22
N GLU A 53 -12.44 13.08 0.93
CA GLU A 53 -11.76 14.04 1.82
C GLU A 53 -10.51 13.44 2.45
N MET A 54 -10.58 12.19 2.92
CA MET A 54 -9.42 11.47 3.44
C MET A 54 -8.35 11.28 2.37
N MET A 55 -8.74 10.93 1.14
CA MET A 55 -7.81 10.78 0.02
C MET A 55 -7.14 12.10 -0.36
N GLN A 56 -7.90 13.21 -0.37
CA GLN A 56 -7.35 14.53 -0.64
C GLN A 56 -6.34 14.94 0.43
N SER A 57 -6.67 14.76 1.70
CA SER A 57 -5.78 15.05 2.84
C SER A 57 -4.54 14.16 2.81
N ARG A 58 -4.69 12.88 2.48
CA ARG A 58 -3.55 11.95 2.33
C ARG A 58 -2.62 12.42 1.22
N ARG A 59 -3.13 12.80 0.07
CA ARG A 59 -2.33 13.34 -1.03
C ARG A 59 -1.59 14.60 -0.61
N ALA A 60 -2.29 15.59 -0.03
CA ALA A 60 -1.68 16.84 0.41
C ALA A 60 -0.56 16.59 1.41
N PHE A 61 -0.77 15.70 2.39
CA PHE A 61 0.24 15.36 3.38
C PHE A 61 1.43 14.60 2.76
N LEU A 62 1.18 13.59 1.95
CA LEU A 62 2.26 12.81 1.33
C LEU A 62 3.09 13.65 0.36
N ASP A 63 2.46 14.53 -0.41
CA ASP A 63 3.15 15.46 -1.33
C ASP A 63 3.97 16.53 -0.58
N SER A 64 3.73 16.77 0.72
CA SER A 64 4.57 17.66 1.56
C SER A 64 5.93 17.05 1.92
N GLY A 65 6.14 15.76 1.65
CA GLY A 65 7.46 15.11 1.75
C GLY A 65 7.82 14.55 3.14
N HIS A 66 6.98 14.72 4.16
CA HIS A 66 7.30 14.25 5.52
C HIS A 66 7.50 12.73 5.63
N TYR A 67 6.99 11.94 4.66
CA TYR A 67 7.18 10.50 4.59
C TYR A 67 8.23 10.04 3.54
N GLN A 68 9.03 10.97 3.00
CA GLN A 68 10.14 10.62 2.11
C GLN A 68 11.17 9.68 2.76
N PRO A 69 11.56 9.83 4.07
CA PRO A 69 12.47 8.87 4.69
C PRO A 69 11.93 7.43 4.69
N LEU A 70 10.62 7.24 4.91
CA LEU A 70 10.00 5.92 4.81
C LEU A 70 10.01 5.42 3.36
N GLN A 71 9.67 6.27 2.39
CA GLN A 71 9.66 5.94 0.97
C GLN A 71 11.05 5.49 0.48
N GLN A 72 12.09 6.19 0.90
CA GLN A 72 13.48 5.85 0.60
C GLN A 72 13.85 4.51 1.24
N ARG A 73 13.54 4.32 2.53
CA ARG A 73 13.90 3.09 3.25
C ARG A 73 13.22 1.86 2.68
N VAL A 74 11.94 1.96 2.31
CA VAL A 74 11.20 0.89 1.61
C VAL A 74 11.89 0.50 0.32
N SER A 75 12.32 1.48 -0.49
CA SER A 75 13.00 1.22 -1.77
C SER A 75 14.37 0.56 -1.57
N GLU A 76 15.15 0.97 -0.57
CA GLU A 76 16.45 0.38 -0.21
C GLU A 76 16.30 -1.08 0.22
N LEU A 77 15.30 -1.38 1.06
CA LEU A 77 15.04 -2.76 1.50
C LEU A 77 14.60 -3.65 0.34
N LEU A 78 13.75 -3.16 -0.54
CA LEU A 78 13.36 -3.89 -1.74
C LEU A 78 14.56 -4.12 -2.67
N GLU A 79 15.42 -3.12 -2.89
CA GLU A 79 16.63 -3.27 -3.70
C GLU A 79 17.58 -4.33 -3.12
N LYS A 80 17.73 -4.34 -1.79
CA LYS A 80 18.61 -5.25 -1.06
C LYS A 80 18.13 -6.71 -1.05
N PHE A 81 16.83 -6.94 -0.84
CA PHE A 81 16.30 -8.26 -0.54
C PHE A 81 15.52 -8.91 -1.69
N LEU A 82 15.07 -8.16 -2.69
CA LEU A 82 14.46 -8.77 -3.88
C LEU A 82 15.46 -9.67 -4.60
N PRO A 83 15.05 -10.89 -4.99
CA PRO A 83 15.91 -11.77 -5.78
C PRO A 83 16.49 -11.06 -7.00
N GLU A 84 17.71 -11.39 -7.37
CA GLU A 84 18.43 -10.75 -8.49
C GLU A 84 17.67 -10.87 -9.81
N LYS A 85 17.04 -12.03 -10.03
CA LYS A 85 16.20 -12.34 -11.21
C LYS A 85 14.71 -12.03 -10.99
N ALA A 86 14.40 -11.12 -10.08
CA ALA A 86 13.01 -10.70 -9.88
C ALA A 86 12.46 -10.05 -11.15
N GLU A 87 11.24 -10.44 -11.54
CA GLU A 87 10.54 -9.94 -12.71
C GLU A 87 9.29 -9.12 -12.35
N SER A 88 8.85 -9.20 -11.10
CA SER A 88 7.59 -8.60 -10.68
C SER A 88 7.55 -8.28 -9.20
N LEU A 89 6.89 -7.16 -8.87
CA LEU A 89 6.57 -6.72 -7.52
C LEU A 89 5.13 -6.23 -7.48
N LEU A 90 4.41 -6.57 -6.41
CA LEU A 90 3.05 -6.08 -6.14
C LEU A 90 3.06 -5.20 -4.89
N ASP A 91 2.46 -4.01 -4.99
CA ASP A 91 2.11 -3.16 -3.85
C ASP A 91 0.62 -3.35 -3.53
N ILE A 92 0.32 -3.92 -2.34
CA ILE A 92 -1.04 -4.18 -1.85
C ILE A 92 -1.52 -2.98 -1.02
N GLY A 93 -2.69 -2.45 -1.36
CA GLY A 93 -3.20 -1.22 -0.73
C GLY A 93 -2.40 0.00 -1.18
N CYS A 94 -2.04 0.03 -2.45
CA CYS A 94 -1.15 1.06 -3.02
C CYS A 94 -1.72 2.48 -2.97
N GLY A 95 -3.02 2.64 -2.70
CA GLY A 95 -3.70 3.93 -2.75
C GLY A 95 -3.52 4.61 -4.11
N GLU A 96 -3.04 5.84 -4.10
CA GLU A 96 -2.72 6.62 -5.30
C GLU A 96 -1.30 6.35 -5.84
N GLY A 97 -0.58 5.36 -5.30
CA GLY A 97 0.73 4.95 -5.81
C GLY A 97 1.92 5.75 -5.30
N TYR A 98 1.80 6.45 -4.17
CA TYR A 98 2.86 7.29 -3.62
C TYR A 98 4.18 6.51 -3.39
N TYR A 99 4.10 5.34 -2.75
CA TYR A 99 5.27 4.46 -2.56
C TYR A 99 5.60 3.68 -3.83
N THR A 100 4.57 3.15 -4.49
CA THR A 100 4.68 2.30 -5.69
C THR A 100 5.49 2.96 -6.79
N ALA A 101 5.24 4.26 -7.04
CA ALA A 101 5.91 5.01 -8.11
C ALA A 101 7.40 5.23 -7.84
N VAL A 102 7.79 5.50 -6.59
CA VAL A 102 9.20 5.68 -6.23
C VAL A 102 9.94 4.34 -6.28
N VAL A 103 9.30 3.29 -5.80
CA VAL A 103 9.84 1.92 -5.91
C VAL A 103 10.05 1.55 -7.38
N GLU A 104 9.08 1.83 -8.27
CA GLU A 104 9.23 1.62 -9.71
C GLU A 104 10.42 2.40 -10.27
N ALA A 105 10.47 3.71 -10.04
CA ALA A 105 11.51 4.57 -10.57
C ALA A 105 12.92 4.23 -10.05
N GLN A 106 13.04 3.76 -8.81
CA GLN A 106 14.31 3.37 -8.20
C GLN A 106 14.80 2.01 -8.73
N LEU A 107 13.96 0.98 -8.62
CA LEU A 107 14.36 -0.38 -8.98
C LEU A 107 14.60 -0.53 -10.48
N ASN A 108 13.81 0.14 -11.33
CA ASN A 108 13.93 0.04 -12.78
C ASN A 108 15.06 0.89 -13.38
N LYS A 109 15.84 1.60 -12.58
CA LYS A 109 17.15 2.11 -13.01
C LYS A 109 18.16 1.01 -13.37
N ARG A 110 18.02 -0.16 -12.72
CA ARG A 110 18.98 -1.28 -12.85
C ARG A 110 18.33 -2.61 -13.20
N ARG A 111 16.99 -2.70 -13.14
CA ARG A 111 16.22 -3.91 -13.34
C ARG A 111 15.12 -3.65 -14.38
N ASN A 112 14.49 -4.69 -14.85
CA ASN A 112 13.28 -4.59 -15.69
C ASN A 112 12.13 -5.30 -14.99
N LEU A 113 11.64 -4.66 -13.90
CA LEU A 113 10.57 -5.19 -13.06
C LEU A 113 9.22 -4.69 -13.53
N LYS A 114 8.26 -5.58 -13.63
CA LYS A 114 6.87 -5.19 -13.75
C LYS A 114 6.29 -4.90 -12.37
N ILE A 115 5.99 -3.64 -12.12
CA ILE A 115 5.43 -3.19 -10.85
C ILE A 115 3.91 -3.09 -10.97
N TYR A 116 3.21 -3.72 -10.01
CA TYR A 116 1.76 -3.71 -9.90
C TYR A 116 1.34 -2.93 -8.66
N GLY A 117 0.32 -2.08 -8.80
CA GLY A 117 -0.38 -1.44 -7.71
C GLY A 117 -1.82 -1.97 -7.61
N LEU A 118 -2.20 -2.46 -6.44
CA LEU A 118 -3.54 -3.00 -6.17
C LEU A 118 -4.19 -2.24 -5.03
N ASP A 119 -5.42 -1.78 -5.26
CA ASP A 119 -6.26 -1.20 -4.20
C ASP A 119 -7.74 -1.53 -4.44
N VAL A 120 -8.55 -1.51 -3.38
CA VAL A 120 -10.02 -1.67 -3.47
C VAL A 120 -10.70 -0.36 -3.87
N ALA A 121 -10.08 0.79 -3.57
CA ALA A 121 -10.59 2.12 -3.84
C ALA A 121 -10.38 2.48 -5.33
N LYS A 122 -11.42 2.30 -6.14
CA LYS A 122 -11.38 2.61 -7.59
C LYS A 122 -10.88 4.02 -7.87
N ILE A 123 -11.25 4.98 -7.02
CA ILE A 123 -10.88 6.39 -7.19
C ILE A 123 -9.37 6.58 -7.00
N ALA A 124 -8.78 5.95 -5.97
CA ALA A 124 -7.35 5.99 -5.71
C ALA A 124 -6.55 5.37 -6.87
N VAL A 125 -6.96 4.16 -7.32
CA VAL A 125 -6.36 3.47 -8.46
C VAL A 125 -6.42 4.32 -9.73
N ARG A 126 -7.54 4.99 -10.00
CA ARG A 126 -7.70 5.89 -11.15
C ARG A 126 -6.71 7.07 -11.11
N TYR A 127 -6.54 7.69 -9.94
CA TYR A 127 -5.58 8.77 -9.77
C TYR A 127 -4.13 8.27 -9.93
N GLY A 128 -3.80 7.13 -9.33
CA GLY A 128 -2.49 6.50 -9.46
C GLY A 128 -2.14 6.19 -10.91
N ALA A 129 -3.03 5.52 -11.63
CA ALA A 129 -2.83 5.17 -13.03
C ALA A 129 -2.64 6.39 -13.94
N ARG A 130 -3.36 7.48 -13.67
CA ARG A 130 -3.19 8.74 -14.40
C ARG A 130 -1.85 9.42 -14.10
N ARG A 131 -1.41 9.37 -12.83
CA ARG A 131 -0.19 10.05 -12.37
C ARG A 131 1.07 9.26 -12.70
N TYR A 132 1.00 7.93 -12.68
CA TYR A 132 2.14 7.02 -12.77
C TYR A 132 1.92 5.91 -13.82
N PRO A 133 1.99 6.23 -15.13
CA PRO A 133 1.66 5.29 -16.20
C PRO A 133 2.64 4.12 -16.33
N ALA A 134 3.82 4.17 -15.71
CA ALA A 134 4.78 3.07 -15.66
C ALA A 134 4.33 1.92 -14.75
N VAL A 135 3.43 2.19 -13.78
CA VAL A 135 2.87 1.19 -12.86
C VAL A 135 1.61 0.56 -13.43
N SER A 136 1.49 -0.76 -13.33
CA SER A 136 0.30 -1.51 -13.74
C SER A 136 -0.73 -1.54 -12.61
N PHE A 137 -1.70 -0.64 -12.63
CA PHE A 137 -2.72 -0.55 -11.58
C PHE A 137 -3.93 -1.45 -11.83
N CYS A 138 -4.47 -2.04 -10.75
CA CYS A 138 -5.74 -2.75 -10.77
C CYS A 138 -6.59 -2.50 -9.52
N VAL A 139 -7.91 -2.48 -9.70
CA VAL A 139 -8.87 -2.53 -8.59
C VAL A 139 -9.15 -3.99 -8.27
N ALA A 140 -8.74 -4.44 -7.09
CA ALA A 140 -8.97 -5.82 -6.65
C ALA A 140 -8.93 -5.93 -5.12
N SER A 141 -9.31 -7.11 -4.60
CA SER A 141 -9.29 -7.40 -3.17
C SER A 141 -7.97 -8.06 -2.76
N SER A 142 -7.41 -7.64 -1.63
CA SER A 142 -6.29 -8.32 -0.97
C SER A 142 -6.68 -9.66 -0.33
N HIS A 143 -7.99 -9.97 -0.24
CA HIS A 143 -8.47 -11.26 0.26
C HIS A 143 -8.32 -12.37 -0.78
N ARG A 144 -8.30 -12.02 -2.06
CA ARG A 144 -8.01 -12.87 -3.19
C ARG A 144 -7.27 -12.07 -4.25
N LEU A 145 -5.98 -12.27 -4.30
CA LEU A 145 -5.11 -11.55 -5.23
C LEU A 145 -5.29 -12.08 -6.67
N PRO A 146 -5.42 -11.20 -7.68
CA PRO A 146 -5.61 -11.61 -9.07
C PRO A 146 -4.28 -11.98 -9.73
N PHE A 147 -3.52 -12.85 -9.09
CA PHE A 147 -2.23 -13.36 -9.56
C PHE A 147 -2.17 -14.87 -9.40
N ALA A 148 -1.48 -15.53 -10.30
CA ALA A 148 -1.28 -16.98 -10.25
C ALA A 148 -0.39 -17.39 -9.07
N ASP A 149 -0.47 -18.65 -8.71
CA ASP A 149 0.37 -19.25 -7.67
C ASP A 149 1.85 -19.08 -8.03
N LYS A 150 2.66 -18.76 -7.03
CA LYS A 150 4.13 -18.63 -7.16
C LYS A 150 4.55 -17.74 -8.34
N SER A 151 3.85 -16.62 -8.56
CA SER A 151 4.08 -15.77 -9.72
C SER A 151 4.77 -14.44 -9.38
N LEU A 152 4.73 -13.96 -8.14
CA LEU A 152 5.33 -12.71 -7.72
C LEU A 152 6.70 -12.94 -7.07
N ALA A 153 7.70 -12.14 -7.44
CA ALA A 153 9.01 -12.16 -6.80
C ALA A 153 9.03 -11.34 -5.51
N GLY A 154 8.16 -10.37 -5.38
CA GLY A 154 8.03 -9.57 -4.18
C GLY A 154 6.62 -9.01 -3.98
N VAL A 155 6.30 -8.73 -2.72
CA VAL A 155 5.09 -8.03 -2.29
C VAL A 155 5.48 -6.93 -1.31
N LEU A 156 4.97 -5.73 -1.54
CA LEU A 156 5.00 -4.60 -0.60
C LEU A 156 3.63 -4.46 0.04
N ARG A 157 3.59 -4.19 1.36
CA ARG A 157 2.37 -4.01 2.11
C ARG A 157 2.57 -2.94 3.19
N ILE A 158 2.03 -1.73 2.95
CA ILE A 158 2.11 -0.60 3.88
C ILE A 158 0.71 -0.37 4.48
N TYR A 159 0.54 -0.68 5.75
CA TYR A 159 -0.75 -0.59 6.49
C TYR A 159 -1.91 -1.36 5.84
N ALA A 160 -1.63 -2.26 4.91
CA ALA A 160 -2.64 -2.96 4.15
C ALA A 160 -2.83 -4.40 4.67
N PRO A 161 -4.07 -4.83 4.96
CA PRO A 161 -4.33 -6.22 5.36
C PRO A 161 -4.22 -7.15 4.15
N CYS A 162 -3.64 -8.32 4.37
CA CYS A 162 -3.67 -9.43 3.42
C CYS A 162 -3.56 -10.74 4.19
N LYS A 163 -4.27 -11.78 3.73
CA LYS A 163 -4.20 -13.10 4.35
C LYS A 163 -2.84 -13.76 4.10
N ALA A 164 -2.29 -14.40 5.11
CA ALA A 164 -1.00 -15.11 5.01
C ALA A 164 -1.03 -16.19 3.92
N GLU A 165 -2.18 -16.90 3.77
CA GLU A 165 -2.34 -17.93 2.73
C GLU A 165 -2.27 -17.34 1.32
N GLU A 166 -2.81 -16.14 1.09
CA GLU A 166 -2.73 -15.48 -0.22
C GLU A 166 -1.30 -15.02 -0.52
N LEU A 167 -0.59 -14.49 0.47
CA LEU A 167 0.83 -14.18 0.30
C LEU A 167 1.65 -15.44 -0.02
N ALA A 168 1.42 -16.53 0.75
CA ALA A 168 2.07 -17.81 0.51
C ALA A 168 1.72 -18.42 -0.85
N ARG A 169 0.52 -18.19 -1.36
CA ARG A 169 0.08 -18.66 -2.67
C ARG A 169 0.80 -17.93 -3.81
N VAL A 170 0.83 -16.59 -3.76
CA VAL A 170 1.29 -15.78 -4.92
C VAL A 170 2.79 -15.56 -4.96
N VAL A 171 3.47 -15.54 -3.80
CA VAL A 171 4.92 -15.28 -3.74
C VAL A 171 5.72 -16.53 -4.13
N LYS A 172 6.67 -16.37 -5.04
CA LYS A 172 7.61 -17.42 -5.48
C LYS A 172 8.46 -17.92 -4.30
N PRO A 173 8.95 -19.17 -4.30
CA PRO A 173 10.04 -19.59 -3.41
C PRO A 173 11.19 -18.59 -3.48
N GLN A 174 11.80 -18.27 -2.34
CA GLN A 174 12.83 -17.23 -2.17
C GLN A 174 12.37 -15.79 -2.49
N GLY A 175 11.12 -15.57 -2.89
CA GLY A 175 10.53 -14.24 -3.00
C GLY A 175 10.32 -13.60 -1.63
N ILE A 176 10.05 -12.31 -1.60
CA ILE A 176 9.95 -11.56 -0.34
C ILE A 176 8.59 -10.90 -0.14
N VAL A 177 8.26 -10.65 1.13
CA VAL A 177 7.19 -9.74 1.55
C VAL A 177 7.80 -8.67 2.44
N LEU A 178 7.73 -7.42 2.02
CA LEU A 178 8.08 -6.27 2.86
C LEU A 178 6.79 -5.69 3.44
N THR A 179 6.72 -5.61 4.77
CA THR A 179 5.60 -5.01 5.49
C THR A 179 6.03 -3.76 6.23
N VAL A 180 5.17 -2.75 6.25
CA VAL A 180 5.31 -1.57 7.09
C VAL A 180 4.09 -1.47 7.99
N THR A 181 4.32 -1.40 9.29
CA THR A 181 3.28 -1.25 10.33
C THR A 181 3.64 -0.10 11.26
N PRO A 182 2.65 0.48 11.98
CA PRO A 182 2.96 1.49 12.97
C PRO A 182 3.75 0.89 14.13
N GLY A 183 4.80 1.58 14.57
CA GLY A 183 5.50 1.30 15.81
C GLY A 183 4.73 1.83 17.02
N PRO A 184 5.20 1.54 18.26
CA PRO A 184 4.49 1.90 19.49
C PRO A 184 4.16 3.38 19.59
N ARG A 185 5.08 4.23 19.22
CA ARG A 185 4.94 5.69 19.36
C ARG A 185 4.48 6.41 18.09
N HIS A 186 4.07 5.66 17.06
CA HIS A 186 3.63 6.27 15.80
C HIS A 186 2.46 7.23 16.03
N LEU A 187 2.68 8.50 15.64
CA LEU A 187 1.75 9.63 15.78
C LEU A 187 1.26 9.83 17.24
N TYR A 188 2.19 9.69 18.20
CA TYR A 188 1.87 9.75 19.61
C TYR A 188 1.19 11.08 19.99
N GLN A 189 1.69 12.22 19.51
CA GLN A 189 1.16 13.55 19.81
C GLN A 189 -0.23 13.80 19.21
N ILE A 190 -0.56 13.18 18.07
CA ILE A 190 -1.93 13.18 17.54
C ILE A 190 -2.86 12.41 18.50
N LYS A 191 -2.39 11.27 19.04
CA LYS A 191 -3.19 10.47 19.96
C LYS A 191 -3.42 11.19 21.30
N GLU A 192 -2.44 11.96 21.79
CA GLU A 192 -2.58 12.79 23.00
C GLU A 192 -3.71 13.83 22.91
N LEU A 193 -3.94 14.38 21.71
CA LEU A 193 -5.03 15.35 21.49
C LEU A 193 -6.42 14.68 21.53
N ILE A 194 -6.52 13.37 21.36
CA ILE A 194 -7.79 12.67 21.11
C ILE A 194 -8.15 11.71 22.25
N TYR A 195 -7.17 11.07 22.86
CA TYR A 195 -7.38 10.00 23.83
C TYR A 195 -6.89 10.39 25.22
N GLN A 196 -7.71 10.13 26.24
CA GLN A 196 -7.31 10.28 27.65
C GLN A 196 -6.28 9.20 28.05
N ASN A 197 -6.44 7.98 27.52
CA ASN A 197 -5.52 6.87 27.74
C ASN A 197 -4.99 6.38 26.37
N ILE A 198 -3.69 6.50 26.16
CA ILE A 198 -3.03 6.11 24.93
C ILE A 198 -2.57 4.65 25.04
N HIS A 199 -3.07 3.82 24.16
CA HIS A 199 -2.55 2.46 23.97
C HIS A 199 -1.46 2.47 22.89
N LEU A 200 -0.26 2.02 23.25
CA LEU A 200 0.85 1.88 22.32
C LEU A 200 0.61 0.69 21.39
N HIS A 201 1.09 0.77 20.15
CA HIS A 201 1.03 -0.36 19.25
C HIS A 201 1.97 -1.48 19.74
N PRO A 202 1.56 -2.76 19.62
CA PRO A 202 2.42 -3.87 20.01
C PRO A 202 3.60 -4.02 19.01
N LEU A 203 4.78 -4.33 19.55
CA LEU A 203 5.97 -4.64 18.73
C LEU A 203 5.97 -6.05 18.13
N LYS A 204 4.99 -6.88 18.48
CA LYS A 204 4.98 -8.28 18.08
C LYS A 204 4.94 -8.42 16.54
N ALA A 205 5.89 -9.17 15.99
CA ALA A 205 5.88 -9.53 14.58
C ALA A 205 4.67 -10.43 14.26
N GLU A 206 4.02 -10.14 13.15
CA GLU A 206 2.98 -11.02 12.60
C GLU A 206 3.66 -12.27 12.02
N PRO A 207 3.36 -13.48 12.51
CA PRO A 207 3.89 -14.69 11.91
C PRO A 207 3.24 -14.90 10.54
N LEU A 208 4.03 -15.00 9.49
CA LEU A 208 3.56 -15.36 8.16
C LEU A 208 3.87 -16.82 7.87
N ALA A 209 2.83 -17.66 7.83
CA ALA A 209 2.98 -19.09 7.55
C ALA A 209 3.69 -19.32 6.22
N GLY A 210 4.78 -20.10 6.23
CA GLY A 210 5.60 -20.41 5.07
C GLY A 210 6.61 -19.33 4.69
N PHE A 211 6.88 -18.37 5.60
CA PHE A 211 7.90 -17.35 5.46
C PHE A 211 8.80 -17.32 6.69
N GLU A 212 10.04 -16.92 6.48
CA GLU A 212 11.02 -16.62 7.52
C GLU A 212 11.19 -15.09 7.62
N LEU A 213 11.21 -14.55 8.84
CA LEU A 213 11.52 -13.16 9.10
C LEU A 213 13.04 -12.95 8.99
N ILE A 214 13.49 -12.21 7.98
CA ILE A 214 14.93 -11.97 7.74
C ILE A 214 15.39 -10.57 8.15
N THR A 215 14.46 -9.63 8.36
CA THR A 215 14.78 -8.28 8.85
C THR A 215 13.59 -7.74 9.66
N ASP A 216 13.89 -7.18 10.81
CA ASP A 216 12.95 -6.44 11.67
C ASP A 216 13.65 -5.15 12.14
N GLU A 217 13.20 -4.01 11.64
CA GLU A 217 13.83 -2.74 11.95
C GLU A 217 12.79 -1.64 12.22
N SER A 218 13.20 -0.65 13.01
CA SER A 218 12.42 0.55 13.33
C SER A 218 12.99 1.74 12.57
N LEU A 219 12.09 2.56 12.02
CA LEU A 219 12.40 3.87 11.45
C LEU A 219 11.57 4.92 12.19
N SER A 220 12.25 5.71 13.03
CA SER A 220 11.59 6.74 13.83
C SER A 220 12.27 8.08 13.62
N TYR A 221 11.48 9.13 13.46
CA TYR A 221 11.97 10.51 13.34
C TYR A 221 10.86 11.51 13.70
N PRO A 222 11.20 12.70 14.23
CA PRO A 222 10.24 13.76 14.45
C PRO A 222 9.89 14.47 13.14
N MET A 223 8.63 14.84 12.99
CA MET A 223 8.17 15.75 11.95
C MET A 223 7.87 17.11 12.56
N LYS A 224 8.23 18.18 11.85
CA LYS A 224 7.83 19.55 12.16
C LYS A 224 6.81 19.98 11.11
N LEU A 225 5.57 20.13 11.54
CA LEU A 225 4.42 20.40 10.70
C LEU A 225 3.86 21.79 10.98
N ASP A 226 3.45 22.51 9.95
CA ASP A 226 2.51 23.60 10.15
C ASP A 226 1.10 23.08 10.44
N GLY A 227 0.19 23.94 10.83
CA GLY A 227 -1.16 23.54 11.21
C GLY A 227 -1.94 22.88 10.07
N VAL A 228 -1.73 23.30 8.83
CA VAL A 228 -2.40 22.72 7.64
C VAL A 228 -1.89 21.29 7.41
N GLN A 229 -0.59 21.08 7.50
CA GLN A 229 0.02 19.75 7.37
C GLN A 229 -0.41 18.82 8.51
N ALA A 230 -0.45 19.32 9.75
CA ALA A 230 -0.91 18.57 10.91
C ALA A 230 -2.40 18.19 10.80
N TYR A 231 -3.23 19.08 10.29
CA TYR A 231 -4.64 18.81 9.98
C TYR A 231 -4.76 17.70 8.91
N HIS A 232 -4.01 17.79 7.83
CA HIS A 232 -4.01 16.75 6.78
C HIS A 232 -3.50 15.41 7.30
N LEU A 233 -2.47 15.41 8.17
CA LEU A 233 -1.99 14.20 8.84
C LEU A 233 -3.10 13.55 9.67
N LEU A 234 -3.83 14.32 10.47
CA LEU A 234 -4.97 13.82 11.24
C LEU A 234 -6.04 13.25 10.32
N GLN A 235 -6.46 14.02 9.29
CA GLN A 235 -7.57 13.66 8.41
C GLN A 235 -7.30 12.39 7.57
N MET A 236 -6.05 12.07 7.25
CA MET A 236 -5.72 10.85 6.51
C MET A 236 -5.67 9.58 7.38
N THR A 237 -5.91 9.70 8.68
CA THR A 237 -5.88 8.59 9.63
C THR A 237 -7.26 8.26 10.19
N PRO A 238 -7.47 7.04 10.73
CA PRO A 238 -8.71 6.70 11.43
C PRO A 238 -8.98 7.57 12.67
N PHE A 239 -8.00 8.28 13.17
CA PHE A 239 -8.13 9.18 14.33
C PHE A 239 -9.07 10.37 14.03
N ALA A 240 -9.18 10.78 12.76
CA ALA A 240 -10.08 11.86 12.33
C ALA A 240 -11.55 11.64 12.75
N TRP A 241 -12.00 10.38 12.81
CA TRP A 241 -13.37 10.02 13.22
C TRP A 241 -13.64 10.23 14.73
N ARG A 242 -12.59 10.33 15.53
CA ARG A 242 -12.68 10.53 17.01
C ARG A 242 -12.31 11.94 17.44
N ALA A 243 -11.63 12.69 16.58
CA ALA A 243 -11.26 14.08 16.85
C ALA A 243 -12.51 14.97 16.80
N THR A 244 -12.69 15.79 17.84
CA THR A 244 -13.73 16.83 17.84
C THR A 244 -13.38 17.97 16.89
N GLU A 245 -14.36 18.77 16.50
CA GLU A 245 -14.11 19.93 15.62
C GLU A 245 -13.20 20.96 16.29
N ASP A 246 -13.27 21.09 17.63
CA ASP A 246 -12.36 21.97 18.39
C ASP A 246 -10.91 21.49 18.30
N VAL A 247 -10.65 20.18 18.43
CA VAL A 247 -9.30 19.60 18.27
C VAL A 247 -8.79 19.81 16.84
N LYS A 248 -9.65 19.61 15.84
CA LYS A 248 -9.28 19.82 14.42
C LYS A 248 -8.90 21.27 14.16
N LYS A 249 -9.70 22.22 14.68
CA LYS A 249 -9.46 23.65 14.56
C LYS A 249 -8.20 24.07 15.30
N GLU A 250 -8.04 23.67 16.56
CA GLU A 250 -6.85 23.95 17.35
C GLU A 250 -5.58 23.46 16.61
N LEU A 251 -5.62 22.25 16.04
CA LEU A 251 -4.50 21.69 15.30
C LEU A 251 -4.20 22.50 14.03
N ALA A 252 -5.24 22.88 13.29
CA ALA A 252 -5.09 23.66 12.05
C ALA A 252 -4.55 25.08 12.29
N ASP A 253 -4.83 25.67 13.45
CA ASP A 253 -4.41 27.04 13.81
C ASP A 253 -2.98 27.08 14.42
N ARG A 254 -2.32 25.92 14.65
CA ARG A 254 -0.97 25.87 15.18
C ARG A 254 0.08 26.35 14.18
N ALA A 255 0.97 27.24 14.59
CA ALA A 255 2.11 27.66 13.76
C ALA A 255 3.14 26.52 13.59
N LEU A 256 3.29 25.68 14.62
CA LEU A 256 4.18 24.52 14.63
C LEU A 256 3.55 23.39 15.44
N PHE A 257 3.58 22.19 14.88
CA PHE A 257 3.22 20.95 15.57
C PHE A 257 4.32 19.90 15.36
N GLU A 258 4.97 19.50 16.43
CA GLU A 258 5.95 18.41 16.39
C GLU A 258 5.23 17.08 16.63
N CYS A 259 5.46 16.11 15.75
CA CYS A 259 4.83 14.80 15.82
C CYS A 259 5.82 13.69 15.48
N GLU A 260 5.87 12.66 16.31
CA GLU A 260 6.73 11.50 16.10
C GLU A 260 6.16 10.58 15.00
N THR A 261 7.05 10.14 14.11
CA THR A 261 6.81 8.95 13.30
C THR A 261 7.52 7.77 13.96
N ASP A 262 6.92 6.60 13.85
CA ASP A 262 7.52 5.35 14.32
C ASP A 262 6.97 4.23 13.45
N PHE A 263 7.81 3.70 12.55
CA PHE A 263 7.46 2.66 11.59
C PHE A 263 8.27 1.41 11.90
N ILE A 264 7.62 0.25 11.82
CA ILE A 264 8.29 -1.04 11.87
C ILE A 264 8.28 -1.63 10.46
N LEU A 265 9.48 -1.88 9.92
CA LEU A 265 9.68 -2.46 8.61
C LEU A 265 10.18 -3.90 8.78
N ARG A 266 9.44 -4.86 8.20
CA ARG A 266 9.80 -6.28 8.27
C ARG A 266 9.89 -6.88 6.89
N VAL A 267 10.98 -7.59 6.62
CA VAL A 267 11.15 -8.37 5.41
C VAL A 267 11.05 -9.84 5.76
N TYR A 268 10.14 -10.52 5.09
CA TYR A 268 9.94 -11.95 5.18
C TYR A 268 10.35 -12.61 3.86
N GLN A 269 11.06 -13.72 3.92
CA GLN A 269 11.43 -14.51 2.76
C GLN A 269 10.57 -15.76 2.68
N ARG A 270 10.05 -16.06 1.50
CA ARG A 270 9.27 -17.28 1.24
C ARG A 270 10.19 -18.50 1.33
N LEU A 271 9.83 -19.45 2.19
CA LEU A 271 10.48 -20.76 2.27
C LEU A 271 10.19 -21.58 1.00
N ASN A 272 11.01 -22.59 0.75
CA ASN A 272 10.88 -23.46 -0.43
C ASN A 272 9.62 -24.32 -0.40
#